data_6040391c0fe9467ae1a324862ec2b891
#
_entry.id   6040391c0fe9467ae1a324862ec2b891
#
_cell.length_a   1.000
_cell.length_b   1.000
_cell.length_c   1.000
_cell.angle_alpha   90.00
_cell.angle_beta   90.00
_cell.angle_gamma   90.00
#
_symmetry.space_group_name_H-M   'P 1'
#
loop_
_entity.id
_entity.type
_entity.pdbx_description
1 polymer ?
#
loop_
_entity_poly.entity_id
_entity_poly.type
_entity_poly.pdbx_seq_one_letter_code
_entity_poly.pdbx_strand_id
1 'polypeptide(L)'
;MRAFRRMLINDPMTVIWPLVIFAVTLALAYVVRRLILDALRKWNARSQSRPGRILIDALQGPLLIWGLILAVHTAIQLSALPDRYTRWSSGTLLILWMLSLTLLGMQLARNMVRSYGDQVRGVLPVSTLTETLAQLAVLILGLLVLLRQLGVDITAILTALGVGGLAVALALQDTLSNLFAGFYVAVAGQVRLGDYIKMDGGQEGYVADIAWRSTTIRSLGNNLIVVPNSKLAQAIVTNYHLPEKRMAARVEVNVSYEADLDRVERVLLEIAAAGAREIPGMLPEPAPSVAFDPGYGDSSLGFSVNYQVAEFVSQFAVKNELRKRIFRRFREEGIEIPFPTRTVYLQRSAMPGGEAGVL
;
A
#
# COMPACT_ATOMS: atom_id res chain seq x y z
N MET A 1 5.39 -22.21 -65.23
CA MET A 1 4.39 -21.46 -66.05
C MET A 1 3.70 -22.31 -67.11
N ARG A 2 4.40 -23.11 -67.92
CA ARG A 2 3.76 -23.91 -69.02
C ARG A 2 2.80 -25.01 -68.51
N ALA A 3 3.07 -25.65 -67.38
CA ALA A 3 2.21 -26.66 -66.75
C ALA A 3 0.91 -26.04 -66.21
N PHE A 4 0.97 -24.88 -65.57
CA PHE A 4 -0.17 -24.13 -65.07
C PHE A 4 -1.08 -23.63 -66.19
N ARG A 5 -0.51 -23.19 -67.28
CA ARG A 5 -1.29 -22.76 -68.46
C ARG A 5 -2.00 -23.93 -69.16
N ARG A 6 -1.45 -25.14 -69.17
CA ARG A 6 -2.11 -26.36 -69.65
C ARG A 6 -3.24 -26.82 -68.76
N MET A 7 -3.09 -26.71 -67.45
CA MET A 7 -4.13 -27.03 -66.46
C MET A 7 -5.37 -26.09 -66.59
N LEU A 8 -5.11 -24.79 -66.84
CA LEU A 8 -6.16 -23.79 -67.05
C LEU A 8 -6.99 -24.03 -68.34
N ILE A 9 -6.37 -24.61 -69.36
CA ILE A 9 -7.04 -24.85 -70.68
C ILE A 9 -7.83 -26.17 -70.68
N ASN A 10 -7.34 -27.20 -69.97
CA ASN A 10 -7.94 -28.53 -70.02
C ASN A 10 -9.03 -28.76 -68.91
N ASP A 11 -8.96 -28.00 -67.81
CA ASP A 11 -9.94 -28.21 -66.74
C ASP A 11 -10.19 -26.89 -65.98
N PRO A 12 -11.01 -25.98 -66.54
CA PRO A 12 -11.26 -24.66 -65.92
C PRO A 12 -11.88 -24.74 -64.52
N MET A 13 -12.55 -25.85 -64.21
CA MET A 13 -13.14 -26.09 -62.89
C MET A 13 -12.15 -26.17 -61.76
N THR A 14 -10.91 -26.58 -62.02
CA THR A 14 -9.83 -26.67 -61.03
C THR A 14 -9.33 -25.31 -60.49
N VAL A 15 -9.61 -24.23 -61.25
CA VAL A 15 -9.28 -22.86 -60.84
C VAL A 15 -10.51 -22.09 -60.39
N ILE A 16 -11.68 -22.33 -61.04
CA ILE A 16 -12.92 -21.63 -60.69
C ILE A 16 -13.37 -22.04 -59.28
N TRP A 17 -13.30 -23.34 -58.96
CA TRP A 17 -13.78 -23.87 -57.69
C TRP A 17 -13.10 -23.27 -56.43
N PRO A 18 -11.77 -23.22 -56.34
CA PRO A 18 -11.07 -22.53 -55.25
C PRO A 18 -11.39 -21.04 -55.15
N LEU A 19 -11.59 -20.33 -56.29
CA LEU A 19 -11.96 -18.92 -56.28
C LEU A 19 -13.38 -18.71 -55.75
N VAL A 20 -14.31 -19.59 -56.10
CA VAL A 20 -15.69 -19.56 -55.56
C VAL A 20 -15.68 -19.82 -54.07
N ILE A 21 -14.92 -20.81 -53.59
CA ILE A 21 -14.76 -21.13 -52.16
C ILE A 21 -14.17 -19.95 -51.44
N PHE A 22 -13.10 -19.33 -51.97
CA PHE A 22 -12.51 -18.12 -51.41
C PHE A 22 -13.55 -17.02 -51.26
N ALA A 23 -14.30 -16.71 -52.32
CA ALA A 23 -15.30 -15.64 -52.29
C ALA A 23 -16.43 -15.93 -51.30
N VAL A 24 -16.92 -17.16 -51.26
CA VAL A 24 -17.98 -17.60 -50.33
C VAL A 24 -17.49 -17.54 -48.89
N THR A 25 -16.29 -18.07 -48.61
CA THR A 25 -15.70 -18.04 -47.25
C THR A 25 -15.42 -16.61 -46.77
N LEU A 26 -14.92 -15.74 -47.65
CA LEU A 26 -14.69 -14.35 -47.34
C LEU A 26 -15.98 -13.58 -47.06
N ALA A 27 -17.06 -13.84 -47.88
CA ALA A 27 -18.38 -13.27 -47.66
C ALA A 27 -18.97 -13.72 -46.32
N LEU A 28 -18.87 -15.03 -46.03
CA LEU A 28 -19.31 -15.58 -44.75
C LEU A 28 -18.55 -14.98 -43.57
N ALA A 29 -17.21 -14.88 -43.64
CA ALA A 29 -16.36 -14.27 -42.64
C ALA A 29 -16.73 -12.79 -42.42
N TYR A 30 -17.04 -12.04 -43.46
CA TYR A 30 -17.52 -10.67 -43.38
C TYR A 30 -18.87 -10.57 -42.67
N VAL A 31 -19.83 -11.46 -42.96
CA VAL A 31 -21.12 -11.52 -42.26
C VAL A 31 -20.92 -11.85 -40.78
N VAL A 32 -20.13 -12.87 -40.49
CA VAL A 32 -19.81 -13.26 -39.08
C VAL A 32 -19.15 -12.10 -38.34
N ARG A 33 -18.17 -11.43 -38.95
CA ARG A 33 -17.54 -10.21 -38.38
C ARG A 33 -18.57 -9.15 -38.03
N ARG A 34 -19.50 -8.87 -38.95
CA ARG A 34 -20.58 -7.89 -38.76
C ARG A 34 -21.47 -8.28 -37.58
N LEU A 35 -21.91 -9.56 -37.53
CA LEU A 35 -22.72 -10.06 -36.42
C LEU A 35 -22.02 -9.96 -35.07
N ILE A 36 -20.73 -10.33 -34.99
CA ILE A 36 -19.94 -10.24 -33.77
C ILE A 36 -19.83 -8.78 -33.33
N LEU A 37 -19.45 -7.85 -34.21
CA LEU A 37 -19.31 -6.44 -33.87
C LEU A 37 -20.66 -5.80 -33.48
N ASP A 38 -21.75 -6.15 -34.15
CA ASP A 38 -23.08 -5.64 -33.80
C ASP A 38 -23.57 -6.21 -32.45
N ALA A 39 -23.28 -7.49 -32.16
CA ALA A 39 -23.59 -8.09 -30.87
C ALA A 39 -22.79 -7.41 -29.73
N LEU A 40 -21.48 -7.17 -29.94
CA LEU A 40 -20.63 -6.47 -29.00
C LEU A 40 -21.09 -5.01 -28.80
N ARG A 41 -21.48 -4.31 -29.85
CA ARG A 41 -22.02 -2.94 -29.76
C ARG A 41 -23.34 -2.90 -28.99
N LYS A 42 -24.27 -3.84 -29.24
CA LYS A 42 -25.53 -3.96 -28.50
C LYS A 42 -25.28 -4.29 -27.01
N TRP A 43 -24.33 -5.18 -26.72
CA TRP A 43 -23.92 -5.50 -25.33
C TRP A 43 -23.32 -4.29 -24.63
N ASN A 44 -22.41 -3.58 -25.31
CA ASN A 44 -21.80 -2.38 -24.76
C ASN A 44 -22.82 -1.24 -24.54
N ALA A 45 -23.81 -1.09 -25.44
CA ALA A 45 -24.88 -0.10 -25.30
C ALA A 45 -25.77 -0.36 -24.05
N ARG A 46 -25.99 -1.65 -23.70
CA ARG A 46 -26.74 -2.06 -22.50
C ARG A 46 -25.92 -1.93 -21.22
N SER A 47 -24.65 -2.28 -21.27
CA SER A 47 -23.75 -2.36 -20.11
C SER A 47 -23.05 -1.04 -19.82
N GLN A 48 -22.95 -0.10 -20.80
CA GLN A 48 -22.15 1.13 -20.76
C GLN A 48 -20.73 0.90 -20.23
N SER A 49 -20.21 -0.33 -20.38
CA SER A 49 -18.98 -0.76 -19.78
C SER A 49 -17.76 -0.33 -20.61
N ARG A 50 -16.72 0.19 -19.95
CA ARG A 50 -15.44 0.54 -20.60
C ARG A 50 -14.78 -0.65 -21.30
N PRO A 51 -14.78 -1.88 -20.71
CA PRO A 51 -14.23 -3.08 -21.36
C PRO A 51 -14.86 -3.37 -22.73
N GLY A 52 -16.17 -3.12 -22.89
CA GLY A 52 -16.86 -3.36 -24.15
C GLY A 52 -16.34 -2.51 -25.31
N ARG A 53 -16.04 -1.23 -25.07
CA ARG A 53 -15.43 -0.33 -26.07
C ARG A 53 -14.03 -0.78 -26.45
N ILE A 54 -13.18 -1.11 -25.47
CA ILE A 54 -11.82 -1.59 -25.68
C ILE A 54 -11.82 -2.83 -26.57
N LEU A 55 -12.74 -3.76 -26.31
CA LEU A 55 -12.85 -5.01 -27.06
C LEU A 55 -13.30 -4.78 -28.52
N ILE A 56 -14.28 -3.89 -28.74
CA ILE A 56 -14.75 -3.52 -30.08
C ILE A 56 -13.62 -2.91 -30.91
N ASP A 57 -12.92 -1.91 -30.35
CA ASP A 57 -11.85 -1.21 -31.03
C ASP A 57 -10.67 -2.13 -31.36
N ALA A 58 -10.35 -3.05 -30.46
CA ALA A 58 -9.27 -4.00 -30.65
C ALA A 58 -9.60 -5.08 -31.71
N LEU A 59 -10.87 -5.53 -31.79
CA LEU A 59 -11.27 -6.63 -32.67
C LEU A 59 -11.62 -6.19 -34.11
N GLN A 60 -11.91 -4.93 -34.37
CA GLN A 60 -12.33 -4.45 -35.68
C GLN A 60 -11.35 -4.79 -36.80
N GLY A 61 -10.04 -4.63 -36.57
CA GLY A 61 -8.98 -4.95 -37.53
C GLY A 61 -8.71 -6.45 -37.67
N PRO A 62 -8.35 -7.12 -36.56
CA PRO A 62 -7.98 -8.54 -36.56
C PRO A 62 -9.05 -9.47 -37.14
N LEU A 63 -10.34 -9.25 -36.87
CA LEU A 63 -11.42 -10.08 -37.40
C LEU A 63 -11.45 -10.08 -38.92
N LEU A 64 -11.08 -8.98 -39.59
CA LEU A 64 -10.99 -8.92 -41.04
C LEU A 64 -9.82 -9.74 -41.58
N ILE A 65 -8.65 -9.60 -40.92
CA ILE A 65 -7.43 -10.35 -41.24
C ILE A 65 -7.67 -11.86 -41.07
N TRP A 66 -8.32 -12.27 -39.98
CA TRP A 66 -8.64 -13.67 -39.70
C TRP A 66 -9.61 -14.25 -40.73
N GLY A 67 -10.63 -13.46 -41.13
CA GLY A 67 -11.53 -13.84 -42.20
C GLY A 67 -10.81 -14.06 -43.53
N LEU A 68 -9.84 -13.18 -43.85
CA LEU A 68 -9.02 -13.32 -45.06
C LEU A 68 -8.10 -14.55 -44.97
N ILE A 69 -7.41 -14.75 -43.82
CA ILE A 69 -6.58 -15.93 -43.60
C ILE A 69 -7.36 -17.21 -43.76
N LEU A 70 -8.60 -17.28 -43.17
CA LEU A 70 -9.46 -18.42 -43.28
C LEU A 70 -9.92 -18.67 -44.74
N ALA A 71 -10.30 -17.63 -45.46
CA ALA A 71 -10.71 -17.73 -46.85
C ALA A 71 -9.57 -18.22 -47.76
N VAL A 72 -8.36 -17.72 -47.56
CA VAL A 72 -7.15 -18.19 -48.28
C VAL A 72 -6.85 -19.64 -47.92
N HIS A 73 -6.89 -19.97 -46.61
CA HIS A 73 -6.60 -21.33 -46.15
C HIS A 73 -7.58 -22.36 -46.75
N THR A 74 -8.88 -22.11 -46.67
CA THR A 74 -9.92 -23.03 -47.23
C THR A 74 -9.80 -23.16 -48.74
N ALA A 75 -9.54 -22.05 -49.46
CA ALA A 75 -9.36 -22.08 -50.90
C ALA A 75 -8.15 -22.93 -51.34
N ILE A 76 -7.04 -22.83 -50.59
CA ILE A 76 -5.84 -23.62 -50.88
C ILE A 76 -6.01 -25.09 -50.51
N GLN A 77 -6.64 -25.40 -49.39
CA GLN A 77 -6.89 -26.80 -48.96
C GLN A 77 -7.81 -27.57 -49.90
N LEU A 78 -8.75 -26.88 -50.51
CA LEU A 78 -9.72 -27.46 -51.45
C LEU A 78 -9.27 -27.34 -52.93
N SER A 79 -8.10 -26.77 -53.18
CA SER A 79 -7.49 -26.69 -54.48
C SER A 79 -6.72 -27.97 -54.83
N ALA A 80 -6.63 -28.31 -56.13
CA ALA A 80 -5.83 -29.43 -56.62
C ALA A 80 -4.31 -29.10 -56.67
N LEU A 81 -3.82 -28.28 -55.76
CA LEU A 81 -2.39 -27.90 -55.65
C LEU A 81 -1.59 -29.04 -55.05
N PRO A 82 -0.32 -29.23 -55.51
CA PRO A 82 0.58 -30.23 -54.93
C PRO A 82 0.80 -29.98 -53.44
N ASP A 83 0.91 -31.05 -52.62
CA ASP A 83 1.05 -31.04 -51.16
C ASP A 83 2.19 -30.15 -50.62
N ARG A 84 3.20 -29.89 -51.43
CA ARG A 84 4.30 -28.98 -51.10
C ARG A 84 3.80 -27.55 -50.91
N TYR A 85 2.89 -27.07 -51.76
CA TYR A 85 2.37 -25.71 -51.73
C TYR A 85 1.32 -25.57 -50.62
N THR A 86 0.50 -26.60 -50.38
CA THR A 86 -0.50 -26.60 -49.30
C THR A 86 0.16 -26.57 -47.92
N ARG A 87 1.24 -27.35 -47.72
CA ARG A 87 2.00 -27.31 -46.45
C ARG A 87 2.70 -25.98 -46.22
N TRP A 88 3.29 -25.41 -47.26
CA TRP A 88 4.00 -24.12 -47.16
C TRP A 88 3.05 -22.97 -46.85
N SER A 89 1.90 -22.94 -47.53
CA SER A 89 0.85 -21.94 -47.33
C SER A 89 0.22 -22.04 -45.95
N SER A 90 -0.07 -23.23 -45.48
CA SER A 90 -0.64 -23.47 -44.13
C SER A 90 0.29 -22.95 -43.03
N GLY A 91 1.62 -23.21 -43.14
CA GLY A 91 2.61 -22.68 -42.19
C GLY A 91 2.67 -21.15 -42.20
N THR A 92 2.70 -20.54 -43.40
CA THR A 92 2.73 -19.07 -43.54
C THR A 92 1.47 -18.41 -42.96
N LEU A 93 0.28 -18.98 -43.25
CA LEU A 93 -0.98 -18.46 -42.74
C LEU A 93 -1.10 -18.59 -41.23
N LEU A 94 -0.58 -19.68 -40.66
CA LEU A 94 -0.51 -19.86 -39.22
C LEU A 94 0.40 -18.80 -38.54
N ILE A 95 1.55 -18.51 -39.15
CA ILE A 95 2.45 -17.44 -38.68
C ILE A 95 1.72 -16.08 -38.68
N LEU A 96 1.05 -15.76 -39.79
CA LEU A 96 0.29 -14.52 -39.93
C LEU A 96 -0.84 -14.41 -38.88
N TRP A 97 -1.53 -15.53 -38.63
CA TRP A 97 -2.57 -15.59 -37.62
C TRP A 97 -2.03 -15.37 -36.20
N MET A 98 -0.92 -16.03 -35.83
CA MET A 98 -0.25 -15.84 -34.55
C MET A 98 0.26 -14.42 -34.37
N LEU A 99 0.86 -13.84 -35.42
CA LEU A 99 1.32 -12.45 -35.39
C LEU A 99 0.13 -11.50 -35.17
N SER A 100 -0.97 -11.72 -35.88
CA SER A 100 -2.19 -10.93 -35.70
C SER A 100 -2.78 -11.06 -34.30
N LEU A 101 -2.73 -12.26 -33.69
CA LEU A 101 -3.17 -12.50 -32.31
C LEU A 101 -2.26 -11.78 -31.30
N THR A 102 -0.95 -11.80 -31.52
CA THR A 102 0.00 -11.07 -30.69
C THR A 102 -0.22 -9.56 -30.74
N LEU A 103 -0.44 -9.00 -31.94
CA LEU A 103 -0.74 -7.58 -32.13
C LEU A 103 -2.07 -7.19 -31.45
N LEU A 104 -3.09 -8.06 -31.55
CA LEU A 104 -4.35 -7.88 -30.82
C LEU A 104 -4.11 -7.84 -29.31
N GLY A 105 -3.33 -8.78 -28.78
CA GLY A 105 -2.98 -8.84 -27.36
C GLY A 105 -2.27 -7.56 -26.89
N MET A 106 -1.32 -7.06 -27.71
CA MET A 106 -0.63 -5.78 -27.43
C MET A 106 -1.60 -4.59 -27.41
N GLN A 107 -2.55 -4.52 -28.36
CA GLN A 107 -3.56 -3.47 -28.40
C GLN A 107 -4.51 -3.55 -27.17
N LEU A 108 -4.93 -4.75 -26.80
CA LEU A 108 -5.77 -4.96 -25.61
C LEU A 108 -5.03 -4.54 -24.35
N ALA A 109 -3.77 -4.98 -24.17
CA ALA A 109 -2.95 -4.60 -23.03
C ALA A 109 -2.78 -3.08 -22.93
N ARG A 110 -2.46 -2.41 -24.04
CA ARG A 110 -2.36 -0.96 -24.13
C ARG A 110 -3.66 -0.25 -23.74
N ASN A 111 -4.77 -0.66 -24.34
CA ASN A 111 -6.07 -0.02 -24.13
C ASN A 111 -6.58 -0.24 -22.69
N MET A 112 -6.30 -1.42 -22.10
CA MET A 112 -6.61 -1.69 -20.70
C MET A 112 -5.83 -0.75 -19.78
N VAL A 113 -4.51 -0.66 -19.94
CA VAL A 113 -3.67 0.22 -19.12
C VAL A 113 -4.13 1.68 -19.22
N ARG A 114 -4.43 2.17 -20.43
CA ARG A 114 -4.93 3.55 -20.63
C ARG A 114 -6.28 3.77 -19.96
N SER A 115 -7.23 2.86 -20.15
CA SER A 115 -8.60 3.02 -19.64
C SER A 115 -8.66 3.02 -18.11
N TYR A 116 -7.78 2.28 -17.43
CA TYR A 116 -7.70 2.24 -15.98
C TYR A 116 -6.73 3.28 -15.42
N GLY A 117 -5.66 3.61 -16.14
CA GLY A 117 -4.68 4.63 -15.75
C GLY A 117 -5.27 6.03 -15.64
N ASP A 118 -6.26 6.36 -16.50
CA ASP A 118 -6.97 7.65 -16.45
C ASP A 118 -7.81 7.87 -15.17
N GLN A 119 -8.11 6.82 -14.41
CA GLN A 119 -8.82 6.92 -13.13
C GLN A 119 -7.90 7.32 -11.98
N VAL A 120 -6.60 7.09 -12.10
CA VAL A 120 -5.58 7.39 -11.07
C VAL A 120 -4.90 8.73 -11.39
N ARG A 121 -5.65 9.71 -11.92
CA ARG A 121 -5.15 11.05 -12.23
C ARG A 121 -4.69 11.76 -10.96
N GLY A 122 -3.39 11.83 -10.76
CA GLY A 122 -2.77 12.61 -9.69
C GLY A 122 -1.31 12.27 -9.40
N VAL A 123 -0.84 11.09 -9.78
CA VAL A 123 0.49 10.62 -9.37
C VAL A 123 1.22 10.00 -10.55
N LEU A 124 2.03 10.80 -11.25
CA LEU A 124 3.11 10.44 -12.17
C LEU A 124 2.73 9.97 -13.60
N PRO A 125 3.61 10.20 -14.61
CA PRO A 125 3.48 9.67 -15.98
C PRO A 125 3.79 8.16 -16.03
N VAL A 126 3.26 7.40 -15.05
CA VAL A 126 3.44 5.93 -14.93
C VAL A 126 2.72 5.18 -16.05
N SER A 127 1.73 5.81 -16.69
CA SER A 127 0.93 5.20 -17.74
C SER A 127 1.76 4.75 -18.94
N THR A 128 2.67 5.58 -19.45
CA THR A 128 3.47 5.26 -20.64
C THR A 128 4.44 4.11 -20.41
N LEU A 129 5.11 4.08 -19.25
CA LEU A 129 6.01 2.99 -18.89
C LEU A 129 5.23 1.67 -18.70
N THR A 130 4.12 1.70 -17.99
CA THR A 130 3.28 0.52 -17.77
C THR A 130 2.69 0.00 -19.07
N GLU A 131 2.23 0.89 -19.99
CA GLU A 131 1.80 0.52 -21.33
C GLU A 131 2.90 -0.20 -22.10
N THR A 132 4.11 0.37 -22.10
CA THR A 132 5.26 -0.20 -22.83
C THR A 132 5.66 -1.57 -22.26
N LEU A 133 5.70 -1.70 -20.93
CA LEU A 133 6.04 -2.97 -20.28
C LEU A 133 4.97 -4.04 -20.55
N ALA A 134 3.68 -3.69 -20.50
CA ALA A 134 2.60 -4.61 -20.80
C ALA A 134 2.65 -5.09 -22.27
N GLN A 135 2.89 -4.17 -23.21
CA GLN A 135 3.07 -4.51 -24.63
C GLN A 135 4.29 -5.40 -24.86
N LEU A 136 5.42 -5.09 -24.20
CA LEU A 136 6.64 -5.89 -24.30
C LEU A 136 6.44 -7.31 -23.77
N ALA A 137 5.75 -7.46 -22.64
CA ALA A 137 5.43 -8.78 -22.09
C ALA A 137 4.58 -9.61 -23.06
N VAL A 138 3.52 -9.02 -23.65
CA VAL A 138 2.69 -9.70 -24.65
C VAL A 138 3.48 -10.02 -25.92
N LEU A 139 4.35 -9.12 -26.38
CA LEU A 139 5.21 -9.36 -27.53
C LEU A 139 6.16 -10.53 -27.30
N ILE A 140 6.83 -10.58 -26.15
CA ILE A 140 7.73 -11.68 -25.78
C ILE A 140 6.97 -13.02 -25.75
N LEU A 141 5.82 -13.06 -25.11
CA LEU A 141 4.97 -14.27 -25.05
C LEU A 141 4.53 -14.70 -26.45
N GLY A 142 4.03 -13.78 -27.27
CA GLY A 142 3.62 -14.06 -28.64
C GLY A 142 4.77 -14.57 -29.51
N LEU A 143 5.98 -13.98 -29.36
CA LEU A 143 7.17 -14.42 -30.08
C LEU A 143 7.61 -15.83 -29.64
N LEU A 144 7.58 -16.15 -28.35
CA LEU A 144 7.92 -17.47 -27.83
C LEU A 144 6.97 -18.54 -28.38
N VAL A 145 5.66 -18.26 -28.39
CA VAL A 145 4.66 -19.17 -28.97
C VAL A 145 4.89 -19.37 -30.46
N LEU A 146 5.20 -18.30 -31.17
CA LEU A 146 5.50 -18.35 -32.60
C LEU A 146 6.76 -19.21 -32.87
N LEU A 147 7.85 -18.97 -32.16
CA LEU A 147 9.10 -19.72 -32.30
C LEU A 147 8.90 -21.22 -32.04
N ARG A 148 8.17 -21.55 -30.97
CA ARG A 148 7.81 -22.94 -30.64
C ARG A 148 7.04 -23.61 -31.77
N GLN A 149 6.09 -22.89 -32.38
CA GLN A 149 5.28 -23.41 -33.48
C GLN A 149 6.09 -23.63 -34.76
N LEU A 150 7.17 -22.85 -34.93
CA LEU A 150 8.13 -23.02 -36.02
C LEU A 150 9.13 -24.18 -35.78
N GLY A 151 9.01 -24.88 -34.64
CA GLY A 151 9.91 -25.98 -34.29
C GLY A 151 11.25 -25.54 -33.70
N VAL A 152 11.38 -24.25 -33.36
CA VAL A 152 12.59 -23.74 -32.70
C VAL A 152 12.57 -24.15 -31.22
N ASP A 153 13.67 -24.71 -30.74
CA ASP A 153 13.82 -24.99 -29.31
C ASP A 153 13.98 -23.67 -28.52
N ILE A 154 12.98 -23.37 -27.71
CA ILE A 154 12.92 -22.17 -26.89
C ILE A 154 13.47 -22.36 -25.48
N THR A 155 14.00 -23.54 -25.14
CA THR A 155 14.45 -23.89 -23.78
C THR A 155 15.50 -22.91 -23.28
N ALA A 156 16.50 -22.58 -24.11
CA ALA A 156 17.55 -21.64 -23.74
C ALA A 156 16.98 -20.22 -23.50
N ILE A 157 15.99 -19.79 -24.30
CA ILE A 157 15.34 -18.49 -24.15
C ILE A 157 14.51 -18.45 -22.87
N LEU A 158 13.77 -19.52 -22.58
CA LEU A 158 12.99 -19.64 -21.34
C LEU A 158 13.88 -19.64 -20.09
N THR A 159 15.03 -20.33 -20.16
CA THR A 159 16.02 -20.33 -19.07
C THR A 159 16.58 -18.91 -18.85
N ALA A 160 16.97 -18.22 -19.93
CA ALA A 160 17.46 -16.84 -19.82
C ALA A 160 16.41 -15.86 -19.28
N LEU A 161 15.13 -16.01 -19.73
CA LEU A 161 14.01 -15.24 -19.18
C LEU A 161 13.72 -15.57 -17.73
N GLY A 162 13.89 -16.83 -17.31
CA GLY A 162 13.74 -17.25 -15.92
C GLY A 162 14.77 -16.60 -15.01
N VAL A 163 16.04 -16.62 -15.39
CA VAL A 163 17.14 -15.96 -14.66
C VAL A 163 16.95 -14.44 -14.65
N GLY A 164 16.61 -13.85 -15.80
CA GLY A 164 16.31 -12.42 -15.91
C GLY A 164 15.10 -12.01 -15.07
N GLY A 165 14.05 -12.84 -15.06
CA GLY A 165 12.87 -12.65 -14.22
C GLY A 165 13.18 -12.70 -12.72
N LEU A 166 14.05 -13.62 -12.29
CA LEU A 166 14.53 -13.68 -10.92
C LEU A 166 15.31 -12.41 -10.55
N ALA A 167 16.19 -11.93 -11.42
CA ALA A 167 16.92 -10.69 -11.18
C ALA A 167 15.99 -9.48 -11.03
N VAL A 168 14.95 -9.38 -11.87
CA VAL A 168 13.92 -8.33 -11.77
C VAL A 168 13.12 -8.49 -10.48
N ALA A 169 12.74 -9.71 -10.09
CA ALA A 169 12.01 -9.96 -8.85
C ALA A 169 12.82 -9.52 -7.62
N LEU A 170 14.12 -9.81 -7.58
CA LEU A 170 15.02 -9.36 -6.51
C LEU A 170 15.16 -7.83 -6.50
N ALA A 171 15.26 -7.20 -7.67
CA ALA A 171 15.34 -5.73 -7.76
C ALA A 171 14.04 -5.03 -7.29
N LEU A 172 12.89 -5.67 -7.44
CA LEU A 172 11.58 -5.16 -7.02
C LEU A 172 11.14 -5.63 -5.63
N GLN A 173 11.95 -6.42 -4.94
CA GLN A 173 11.62 -7.04 -3.65
C GLN A 173 11.10 -6.03 -2.63
N ASP A 174 11.81 -4.91 -2.45
CA ASP A 174 11.43 -3.86 -1.49
C ASP A 174 10.11 -3.19 -1.87
N THR A 175 9.87 -3.00 -3.15
CA THR A 175 8.63 -2.38 -3.66
C THR A 175 7.43 -3.29 -3.40
N LEU A 176 7.56 -4.58 -3.70
CA LEU A 176 6.52 -5.58 -3.43
C LEU A 176 6.29 -5.75 -1.92
N SER A 177 7.36 -5.79 -1.13
CA SER A 177 7.27 -5.87 0.34
C SER A 177 6.45 -4.72 0.91
N ASN A 178 6.71 -3.49 0.47
CA ASN A 178 5.94 -2.32 0.91
C ASN A 178 4.48 -2.36 0.46
N LEU A 179 4.19 -2.84 -0.74
CA LEU A 179 2.83 -3.00 -1.25
C LEU A 179 2.03 -3.99 -0.40
N PHE A 180 2.59 -5.19 -0.17
CA PHE A 180 1.92 -6.22 0.64
C PHE A 180 1.80 -5.82 2.10
N ALA A 181 2.81 -5.14 2.66
CA ALA A 181 2.75 -4.60 4.01
C ALA A 181 1.65 -3.52 4.14
N GLY A 182 1.53 -2.62 3.15
CA GLY A 182 0.46 -1.62 3.13
C GLY A 182 -0.93 -2.24 3.09
N PHE A 183 -1.12 -3.27 2.27
CA PHE A 183 -2.35 -4.04 2.24
C PHE A 183 -2.63 -4.72 3.59
N TYR A 184 -1.61 -5.35 4.19
CA TYR A 184 -1.73 -5.99 5.51
C TYR A 184 -2.12 -5.00 6.60
N VAL A 185 -1.44 -3.85 6.69
CA VAL A 185 -1.74 -2.79 7.67
C VAL A 185 -3.19 -2.32 7.53
N ALA A 186 -3.65 -2.09 6.30
CA ALA A 186 -5.02 -1.64 6.02
C ALA A 186 -6.08 -2.69 6.40
N VAL A 187 -5.82 -3.97 6.10
CA VAL A 187 -6.78 -5.07 6.38
C VAL A 187 -6.77 -5.48 7.85
N ALA A 188 -5.59 -5.52 8.49
CA ALA A 188 -5.47 -5.90 9.90
C ALA A 188 -6.15 -4.90 10.86
N GLY A 189 -6.28 -3.63 10.45
CA GLY A 189 -6.97 -2.60 11.22
C GLY A 189 -6.33 -2.26 12.56
N GLN A 190 -5.06 -2.63 12.77
CA GLN A 190 -4.29 -2.30 13.98
C GLN A 190 -3.84 -0.84 14.00
N VAL A 191 -3.70 -0.25 12.82
CA VAL A 191 -3.39 1.16 12.60
C VAL A 191 -4.40 1.70 11.59
N ARG A 192 -5.13 2.76 11.96
CA ARG A 192 -6.19 3.36 11.15
C ARG A 192 -5.92 4.82 10.89
N LEU A 193 -6.51 5.35 9.84
CA LEU A 193 -6.47 6.78 9.56
C LEU A 193 -7.04 7.57 10.76
N GLY A 194 -6.29 8.56 11.22
CA GLY A 194 -6.64 9.39 12.38
C GLY A 194 -6.23 8.84 13.74
N ASP A 195 -5.68 7.61 13.83
CA ASP A 195 -5.14 7.09 15.08
C ASP A 195 -3.89 7.85 15.50
N TYR A 196 -3.70 8.03 16.81
CA TYR A 196 -2.43 8.47 17.37
C TYR A 196 -1.59 7.26 17.71
N ILE A 197 -0.44 7.14 17.06
CA ILE A 197 0.46 6.00 17.22
C ILE A 197 1.87 6.43 17.61
N LYS A 198 2.60 5.53 18.27
CA LYS A 198 4.02 5.64 18.55
C LYS A 198 4.73 4.36 18.15
N MET A 199 5.80 4.49 17.40
CA MET A 199 6.66 3.38 16.99
C MET A 199 7.85 3.24 17.95
N ASP A 200 8.43 2.06 18.00
CA ASP A 200 9.65 1.76 18.80
C ASP A 200 10.86 2.63 18.43
N GLY A 201 10.95 3.07 17.18
CA GLY A 201 11.95 4.04 16.70
C GLY A 201 11.70 5.48 17.14
N GLY A 202 10.71 5.75 18.00
CA GLY A 202 10.40 7.08 18.54
C GLY A 202 9.54 7.97 17.65
N GLN A 203 9.17 7.54 16.44
CA GLN A 203 8.23 8.26 15.59
C GLN A 203 6.84 8.20 16.20
N GLU A 204 6.20 9.37 16.39
CA GLU A 204 4.86 9.44 16.97
C GLU A 204 4.03 10.55 16.36
N GLY A 205 2.71 10.36 16.32
CA GLY A 205 1.75 11.32 15.81
C GLY A 205 0.47 10.69 15.28
N TYR A 206 -0.34 11.51 14.63
CA TYR A 206 -1.58 11.07 13.97
C TYR A 206 -1.31 10.47 12.61
N VAL A 207 -1.90 9.32 12.32
CA VAL A 207 -1.89 8.71 10.98
C VAL A 207 -2.68 9.59 10.04
N ALA A 208 -1.99 10.28 9.14
CA ALA A 208 -2.58 11.22 8.19
C ALA A 208 -3.01 10.55 6.88
N ASP A 209 -2.26 9.50 6.45
CA ASP A 209 -2.54 8.75 5.23
C ASP A 209 -1.88 7.38 5.28
N ILE A 210 -2.53 6.39 4.66
CA ILE A 210 -1.99 5.04 4.44
C ILE A 210 -2.04 4.76 2.94
N ALA A 211 -0.92 5.06 2.25
CA ALA A 211 -0.78 4.82 0.83
C ALA A 211 -0.23 3.40 0.55
N TRP A 212 -0.21 2.98 -0.71
CA TRP A 212 0.24 1.65 -1.12
C TRP A 212 1.69 1.30 -0.73
N ARG A 213 2.57 2.29 -0.61
CA ARG A 213 4.00 2.10 -0.30
C ARG A 213 4.38 2.58 1.10
N SER A 214 3.73 3.62 1.61
CA SER A 214 4.13 4.30 2.83
C SER A 214 2.93 4.83 3.60
N THR A 215 3.06 4.87 4.92
CA THR A 215 2.13 5.52 5.84
C THR A 215 2.72 6.87 6.26
N THR A 216 1.91 7.91 6.22
CA THR A 216 2.28 9.26 6.63
C THR A 216 1.74 9.54 8.02
N ILE A 217 2.63 9.92 8.94
CA ILE A 217 2.31 10.28 10.32
C ILE A 217 2.53 11.79 10.48
N ARG A 218 1.55 12.50 11.00
CA ARG A 218 1.67 13.92 11.34
C ARG A 218 1.97 14.08 12.82
N SER A 219 3.18 14.53 13.15
CA SER A 219 3.60 14.80 14.53
C SER A 219 2.84 15.97 15.15
N LEU A 220 2.90 16.11 16.47
CA LEU A 220 2.30 17.25 17.18
C LEU A 220 2.92 18.60 16.77
N GLY A 221 4.17 18.60 16.31
CA GLY A 221 4.83 19.79 15.75
C GLY A 221 4.40 20.12 14.32
N ASN A 222 3.37 19.42 13.78
CA ASN A 222 2.84 19.57 12.41
C ASN A 222 3.85 19.18 11.30
N ASN A 223 4.84 18.34 11.60
CA ASN A 223 5.75 17.78 10.62
C ASN A 223 5.21 16.44 10.11
N LEU A 224 5.50 16.09 8.87
CA LEU A 224 5.15 14.82 8.28
C LEU A 224 6.32 13.84 8.39
N ILE A 225 6.04 12.67 8.94
CA ILE A 225 6.95 11.54 9.01
C ILE A 225 6.43 10.49 8.04
N VAL A 226 7.21 10.18 7.00
CA VAL A 226 6.84 9.18 5.99
C VAL A 226 7.55 7.88 6.33
N VAL A 227 6.76 6.87 6.67
CA VAL A 227 7.26 5.55 7.08
C VAL A 227 6.94 4.54 5.98
N PRO A 228 7.93 3.82 5.43
CA PRO A 228 7.67 2.70 4.54
C PRO A 228 6.78 1.65 5.21
N ASN A 229 5.77 1.14 4.51
CA ASN A 229 4.81 0.20 5.09
C ASN A 229 5.46 -1.09 5.60
N SER A 230 6.52 -1.56 4.93
CA SER A 230 7.29 -2.74 5.39
C SER A 230 7.93 -2.51 6.77
N LYS A 231 8.40 -1.29 7.07
CA LYS A 231 8.92 -0.94 8.38
C LYS A 231 7.81 -0.82 9.42
N LEU A 232 6.68 -0.20 9.06
CA LEU A 232 5.53 -0.09 9.97
C LEU A 232 4.98 -1.46 10.37
N ALA A 233 4.87 -2.39 9.40
CA ALA A 233 4.36 -3.74 9.65
C ALA A 233 5.30 -4.61 10.51
N GLN A 234 6.58 -4.28 10.58
CA GLN A 234 7.59 -4.99 11.38
C GLN A 234 7.85 -4.33 12.73
N ALA A 235 7.49 -3.07 12.90
CA ALA A 235 7.73 -2.32 14.12
C ALA A 235 6.77 -2.71 15.24
N ILE A 236 7.22 -2.53 16.48
CA ILE A 236 6.32 -2.50 17.63
C ILE A 236 5.62 -1.15 17.62
N VAL A 237 4.31 -1.17 17.49
CA VAL A 237 3.48 0.03 17.43
C VAL A 237 2.56 0.08 18.65
N THR A 238 2.63 1.17 19.40
CA THR A 238 1.64 1.51 20.43
C THR A 238 0.57 2.37 19.77
N ASN A 239 -0.66 1.85 19.70
CA ASN A 239 -1.81 2.62 19.23
C ASN A 239 -2.59 3.14 20.45
N TYR A 240 -2.62 4.47 20.61
CA TYR A 240 -3.28 5.12 21.74
C TYR A 240 -4.79 5.33 21.53
N HIS A 241 -5.32 4.96 20.37
CA HIS A 241 -6.74 5.03 20.06
C HIS A 241 -7.44 3.67 20.09
N LEU A 242 -6.68 2.58 20.34
CA LEU A 242 -7.22 1.24 20.42
C LEU A 242 -6.94 0.61 21.79
N PRO A 243 -7.90 -0.14 22.39
CA PRO A 243 -9.27 -0.40 21.91
C PRO A 243 -10.18 0.83 21.95
N GLU A 244 -9.86 1.84 22.74
CA GLU A 244 -10.57 3.10 22.90
C GLU A 244 -9.58 4.26 23.11
N LYS A 245 -10.01 5.51 22.83
CA LYS A 245 -9.14 6.69 22.88
C LYS A 245 -8.77 7.12 24.29
N ARG A 246 -9.63 6.80 25.28
CA ARG A 246 -9.36 7.16 26.68
C ARG A 246 -8.13 6.43 27.19
N MET A 247 -7.35 7.10 27.99
CA MET A 247 -6.18 6.51 28.60
C MET A 247 -5.97 6.99 30.04
N ALA A 248 -5.30 6.17 30.84
CA ALA A 248 -4.86 6.53 32.16
C ALA A 248 -3.64 7.46 32.07
N ALA A 249 -3.64 8.50 32.88
CA ALA A 249 -2.51 9.42 33.06
C ALA A 249 -2.27 9.64 34.56
N ARG A 250 -1.09 10.11 34.89
CA ARG A 250 -0.75 10.40 36.28
C ARG A 250 0.04 11.68 36.43
N VAL A 251 -0.10 12.32 37.61
CA VAL A 251 0.74 13.40 38.09
C VAL A 251 1.42 12.95 39.37
N GLU A 252 2.72 13.03 39.40
CA GLU A 252 3.53 12.79 40.59
C GLU A 252 3.67 14.09 41.39
N VAL A 253 3.52 14.02 42.71
CA VAL A 253 3.53 15.13 43.64
C VAL A 253 4.38 14.74 44.83
N ASN A 254 5.28 15.61 45.24
CA ASN A 254 6.17 15.39 46.39
C ASN A 254 5.84 16.36 47.54
N VAL A 255 5.80 15.83 48.76
CA VAL A 255 5.58 16.59 50.00
C VAL A 255 6.67 16.36 51.01
N SER A 256 6.77 17.24 52.02
CA SER A 256 7.73 17.12 53.11
C SER A 256 7.48 15.85 53.92
N TYR A 257 8.55 15.33 54.57
CA TYR A 257 8.45 14.22 55.54
C TYR A 257 7.64 14.56 56.77
N GLU A 258 7.41 15.86 57.06
CA GLU A 258 6.59 16.34 58.18
C GLU A 258 5.10 16.45 57.80
N ALA A 259 4.72 16.17 56.55
CA ALA A 259 3.33 16.24 56.09
C ALA A 259 2.49 15.12 56.67
N ASP A 260 1.25 15.43 56.99
CA ASP A 260 0.21 14.45 57.33
C ASP A 260 -0.25 13.76 56.07
N LEU A 261 0.04 12.46 55.93
CA LEU A 261 -0.23 11.68 54.71
C LEU A 261 -1.70 11.59 54.40
N ASP A 262 -2.56 11.37 55.41
CA ASP A 262 -4.01 11.23 55.25
C ASP A 262 -4.64 12.56 54.80
N ARG A 263 -4.12 13.67 55.30
CA ARG A 263 -4.54 15.01 54.84
C ARG A 263 -4.13 15.28 53.39
N VAL A 264 -2.86 14.97 53.04
CA VAL A 264 -2.36 15.14 51.66
C VAL A 264 -3.18 14.33 50.69
N GLU A 265 -3.44 13.04 50.99
CA GLU A 265 -4.23 12.16 50.13
C GLU A 265 -5.63 12.72 49.89
N ARG A 266 -6.32 13.15 50.96
CA ARG A 266 -7.65 13.76 50.89
C ARG A 266 -7.68 15.01 50.02
N VAL A 267 -6.75 15.92 50.23
CA VAL A 267 -6.64 17.18 49.48
C VAL A 267 -6.36 16.90 47.99
N LEU A 268 -5.47 15.97 47.66
CA LEU A 268 -5.18 15.59 46.31
C LEU A 268 -6.42 14.94 45.61
N LEU A 269 -7.15 14.11 46.35
CA LEU A 269 -8.37 13.48 45.84
C LEU A 269 -9.48 14.51 45.54
N GLU A 270 -9.67 15.51 46.44
CA GLU A 270 -10.60 16.61 46.22
C GLU A 270 -10.26 17.41 44.97
N ILE A 271 -8.96 17.75 44.79
CA ILE A 271 -8.49 18.49 43.62
C ILE A 271 -8.72 17.68 42.33
N ALA A 272 -8.40 16.39 42.36
CA ALA A 272 -8.58 15.52 41.22
C ALA A 272 -10.05 15.32 40.84
N ALA A 273 -10.93 15.13 41.84
CA ALA A 273 -12.38 15.00 41.64
C ALA A 273 -13.01 16.29 41.09
N ALA A 274 -12.58 17.47 41.56
CA ALA A 274 -13.01 18.74 41.00
C ALA A 274 -12.47 18.93 39.57
N GLY A 275 -11.18 18.58 39.36
CA GLY A 275 -10.53 18.62 38.05
C GLY A 275 -11.24 17.77 36.99
N ALA A 276 -11.70 16.58 37.36
CA ALA A 276 -12.43 15.68 36.47
C ALA A 276 -13.76 16.25 35.96
N ARG A 277 -14.35 17.22 36.68
CA ARG A 277 -15.59 17.91 36.28
C ARG A 277 -15.33 19.18 35.46
N GLU A 278 -14.22 19.82 35.68
CA GLU A 278 -13.96 21.19 35.22
C GLU A 278 -12.87 21.30 34.15
N ILE A 279 -11.91 20.36 34.13
CA ILE A 279 -10.79 20.44 33.19
C ILE A 279 -11.16 19.75 31.89
N PRO A 280 -11.21 20.48 30.76
CA PRO A 280 -11.50 19.88 29.46
C PRO A 280 -10.52 18.75 29.12
N GLY A 281 -11.06 17.59 28.72
CA GLY A 281 -10.27 16.42 28.36
C GLY A 281 -9.89 15.50 29.53
N MET A 282 -10.17 15.87 30.79
CA MET A 282 -10.13 14.97 31.93
C MET A 282 -11.50 14.27 32.08
N LEU A 283 -11.50 12.97 32.35
CA LEU A 283 -12.74 12.19 32.45
C LEU A 283 -13.11 11.93 33.92
N PRO A 284 -14.40 11.97 34.27
CA PRO A 284 -14.87 11.69 35.65
C PRO A 284 -14.92 10.19 35.94
N GLU A 285 -14.99 9.33 34.95
CA GLU A 285 -15.06 7.88 35.05
C GLU A 285 -14.00 7.17 34.25
N PRO A 286 -13.27 6.21 34.86
CA PRO A 286 -13.21 5.89 36.28
C PRO A 286 -12.81 7.06 37.17
N ALA A 287 -13.32 7.12 38.39
CA ALA A 287 -13.02 8.18 39.33
C ALA A 287 -11.49 8.31 39.56
N PRO A 288 -10.95 9.53 39.67
CA PRO A 288 -9.55 9.73 40.02
C PRO A 288 -9.21 9.07 41.35
N SER A 289 -7.98 8.58 41.46
CA SER A 289 -7.47 7.98 42.70
C SER A 289 -6.09 8.58 43.04
N VAL A 290 -5.75 8.54 44.33
CA VAL A 290 -4.48 8.95 44.85
C VAL A 290 -3.81 7.72 45.44
N ALA A 291 -2.51 7.61 45.29
CA ALA A 291 -1.71 6.55 45.90
C ALA A 291 -0.43 7.13 46.46
N PHE A 292 0.04 6.59 47.57
CA PHE A 292 1.33 6.85 48.13
C PHE A 292 2.41 6.07 47.34
N ASP A 293 2.72 6.56 46.16
CA ASP A 293 3.59 5.93 45.16
C ASP A 293 4.36 7.05 44.41
N PRO A 294 5.68 7.02 44.32
CA PRO A 294 6.64 5.96 44.69
C PRO A 294 6.91 5.84 46.19
N GLY A 295 6.26 6.63 47.05
CA GLY A 295 6.44 6.56 48.51
C GLY A 295 7.67 7.33 48.98
N TYR A 296 8.59 6.64 49.65
CA TYR A 296 9.75 7.29 50.29
C TYR A 296 10.83 7.67 49.27
N GLY A 297 11.11 8.96 49.11
CA GLY A 297 12.20 9.51 48.32
C GLY A 297 13.33 10.06 49.16
N ASP A 298 14.43 10.51 48.54
CA ASP A 298 15.61 10.99 49.25
C ASP A 298 15.35 12.18 50.17
N SER A 299 14.43 13.07 49.81
CA SER A 299 14.11 14.30 50.58
C SER A 299 12.63 14.62 50.58
N SER A 300 11.78 13.67 50.17
CA SER A 300 10.34 13.88 50.00
C SER A 300 9.54 12.60 50.08
N LEU A 301 8.26 12.73 50.39
CA LEU A 301 7.27 11.66 50.27
C LEU A 301 6.52 11.85 48.96
N GLY A 302 6.47 10.79 48.12
CA GLY A 302 5.91 10.83 46.80
C GLY A 302 4.48 10.28 46.72
N PHE A 303 3.58 11.02 46.10
CA PHE A 303 2.22 10.62 45.81
C PHE A 303 1.99 10.62 44.28
N SER A 304 1.16 9.75 43.81
CA SER A 304 0.65 9.77 42.45
C SER A 304 -0.86 10.01 42.40
N VAL A 305 -1.27 11.00 41.63
CA VAL A 305 -2.68 11.26 41.28
C VAL A 305 -2.95 10.61 39.94
N ASN A 306 -3.76 9.55 39.96
CA ASN A 306 -4.14 8.78 38.76
C ASN A 306 -5.51 9.25 38.26
N TYR A 307 -5.64 9.45 36.97
CA TYR A 307 -6.87 9.94 36.34
C TYR A 307 -6.97 9.46 34.89
N GLN A 308 -8.13 9.64 34.29
CA GLN A 308 -8.36 9.31 32.89
C GLN A 308 -8.44 10.57 32.04
N VAL A 309 -7.94 10.48 30.81
CA VAL A 309 -8.06 11.52 29.80
C VAL A 309 -8.74 11.00 28.56
N ALA A 310 -9.43 11.89 27.83
CA ALA A 310 -10.24 11.54 26.67
C ALA A 310 -9.40 10.99 25.50
N GLU A 311 -8.17 11.48 25.37
CA GLU A 311 -7.22 11.03 24.34
C GLU A 311 -5.78 11.38 24.75
N PHE A 312 -4.80 10.78 24.07
CA PHE A 312 -3.38 10.94 24.36
C PHE A 312 -2.94 12.40 24.48
N VAL A 313 -3.37 13.27 23.57
CA VAL A 313 -2.93 14.67 23.51
C VAL A 313 -3.52 15.49 24.66
N SER A 314 -4.69 15.13 25.14
CA SER A 314 -5.35 15.82 26.26
C SER A 314 -4.57 15.76 27.56
N GLN A 315 -3.71 14.72 27.76
CA GLN A 315 -2.90 14.59 28.97
C GLN A 315 -2.00 15.79 29.26
N PHE A 316 -1.49 16.46 28.24
CA PHE A 316 -0.56 17.57 28.40
C PHE A 316 -1.24 18.80 29.05
N ALA A 317 -2.42 19.16 28.55
CA ALA A 317 -3.21 20.26 29.07
C ALA A 317 -3.75 19.95 30.46
N VAL A 318 -4.29 18.75 30.65
CA VAL A 318 -4.84 18.28 31.94
C VAL A 318 -3.74 18.25 33.00
N LYS A 319 -2.58 17.68 32.68
CA LYS A 319 -1.44 17.60 33.59
C LYS A 319 -0.95 18.98 34.02
N ASN A 320 -0.86 19.93 33.08
CA ASN A 320 -0.47 21.31 33.38
C ASN A 320 -1.47 21.98 34.34
N GLU A 321 -2.76 21.84 34.11
CA GLU A 321 -3.78 22.48 34.94
C GLU A 321 -3.89 21.82 36.32
N LEU A 322 -3.81 20.49 36.43
CA LEU A 322 -3.79 19.78 37.70
C LEU A 322 -2.59 20.21 38.56
N ARG A 323 -1.41 20.30 37.98
CA ARG A 323 -0.21 20.76 38.72
C ARG A 323 -0.37 22.17 39.30
N LYS A 324 -0.99 23.08 38.52
CA LYS A 324 -1.26 24.44 38.99
C LYS A 324 -2.29 24.46 40.13
N ARG A 325 -3.34 23.64 40.04
CA ARG A 325 -4.36 23.51 41.10
C ARG A 325 -3.77 22.92 42.40
N ILE A 326 -2.95 21.87 42.25
CA ILE A 326 -2.28 21.23 43.36
C ILE A 326 -1.35 22.26 44.08
N PHE A 327 -0.55 22.98 43.28
CA PHE A 327 0.35 23.99 43.84
C PHE A 327 -0.37 25.11 44.63
N ARG A 328 -1.50 25.62 44.06
CA ARG A 328 -2.29 26.64 44.74
C ARG A 328 -2.91 26.13 46.04
N ARG A 329 -3.56 24.95 45.97
CA ARG A 329 -4.22 24.36 47.13
C ARG A 329 -3.24 23.96 48.24
N PHE A 330 -2.07 23.46 47.89
CA PHE A 330 -1.03 23.14 48.86
C PHE A 330 -0.57 24.37 49.63
N ARG A 331 -0.42 25.50 48.97
CA ARG A 331 -0.11 26.77 49.62
C ARG A 331 -1.23 27.23 50.59
N GLU A 332 -2.45 27.09 50.20
CA GLU A 332 -3.64 27.41 51.03
C GLU A 332 -3.71 26.53 52.27
N GLU A 333 -3.44 25.23 52.11
CA GLU A 333 -3.49 24.24 53.18
C GLU A 333 -2.17 24.19 54.03
N GLY A 334 -1.15 24.95 53.68
CA GLY A 334 0.14 24.90 54.37
C GLY A 334 0.90 23.56 54.16
N ILE A 335 0.63 22.83 53.08
CA ILE A 335 1.35 21.62 52.70
C ILE A 335 2.64 22.02 52.01
N GLU A 336 3.76 21.64 52.61
CA GLU A 336 5.09 22.02 52.09
C GLU A 336 5.53 21.10 50.96
N ILE A 337 6.02 21.72 49.86
CA ILE A 337 6.75 21.05 48.78
C ILE A 337 8.24 21.19 49.13
N PRO A 338 8.94 20.10 49.48
CA PRO A 338 10.27 20.19 50.06
C PRO A 338 11.32 20.54 48.98
N PHE A 339 12.35 21.26 49.44
CA PHE A 339 13.60 21.38 48.70
C PHE A 339 14.50 20.17 48.97
N PRO A 340 15.49 19.88 48.14
CA PRO A 340 16.52 18.89 48.45
C PRO A 340 17.21 19.24 49.73
N THR A 341 17.13 18.37 50.75
CA THR A 341 17.75 18.59 52.07
C THR A 341 18.96 17.70 52.25
N ARG A 342 19.96 18.21 52.97
CA ARG A 342 21.15 17.46 53.37
C ARG A 342 21.47 17.73 54.83
N THR A 343 21.74 16.67 55.60
CA THR A 343 22.28 16.79 56.95
C THR A 343 23.78 17.01 56.85
N VAL A 344 24.26 18.12 57.39
CA VAL A 344 25.69 18.44 57.39
C VAL A 344 26.21 18.35 58.83
N TYR A 345 27.11 17.44 59.08
CA TYR A 345 27.84 17.34 60.36
C TYR A 345 29.06 18.24 60.32
N LEU A 346 29.03 19.34 61.06
CA LEU A 346 30.18 20.22 61.19
C LEU A 346 31.12 19.69 62.32
N GLN A 347 32.23 19.09 61.92
CA GLN A 347 33.32 18.79 62.90
C GLN A 347 34.17 20.04 63.10
N ARG A 348 34.16 20.57 64.31
CA ARG A 348 35.17 21.56 64.68
C ARG A 348 36.54 20.85 64.76
N SER A 349 37.40 21.13 63.81
CA SER A 349 38.81 20.78 63.93
C SER A 349 39.36 21.51 65.16
N ALA A 350 39.79 20.78 66.22
CA ALA A 350 40.59 21.38 67.27
C ALA A 350 41.90 21.93 66.67
N MET A 351 42.07 23.22 66.67
CA MET A 351 43.40 23.77 66.34
C MET A 351 44.39 23.09 67.21
N PRO A 352 45.49 22.55 66.72
CA PRO A 352 46.59 22.10 67.57
C PRO A 352 47.07 23.30 68.33
N GLY A 353 47.14 23.16 69.72
CA GLY A 353 47.46 24.19 70.62
C GLY A 353 48.77 24.85 70.25
N GLY A 354 48.75 26.19 70.13
CA GLY A 354 49.91 26.97 70.11
C GLY A 354 50.61 26.82 71.44
N GLU A 355 51.79 26.22 71.47
CA GLU A 355 52.70 26.28 72.60
C GLU A 355 52.98 27.74 72.97
N ALA A 356 52.63 28.11 74.21
CA ALA A 356 53.07 29.33 74.83
C ALA A 356 54.58 29.23 75.01
N GLY A 357 55.31 29.76 74.05
CA GLY A 357 56.76 30.05 74.27
C GLY A 357 56.92 31.19 75.27
N VAL A 358 57.37 30.80 76.43
CA VAL A 358 57.96 31.70 77.42
C VAL A 358 59.34 32.16 76.90
N LEU A 359 59.54 33.42 76.71
CA LEU A 359 60.64 34.30 77.14
C LEU A 359 60.40 35.72 76.65
#